data_69f1c0b94865aa77c7cb6a9c617d53e3
#
_entry.id   69f1c0b94865aa77c7cb6a9c617d53e3
#
_cell.length_a   1.000
_cell.length_b   1.000
_cell.length_c   1.000
_cell.angle_alpha   90.00
_cell.angle_beta   90.00
_cell.angle_gamma   90.00
#
_symmetry.space_group_name_H-M   'P 1'
#
loop_
_entity.id
_entity.type
_entity.pdbx_description
1 polymer ?
#
loop_
_entity_poly.entity_id
_entity_poly.type
_entity_poly.pdbx_seq_one_letter_code
_entity_poly.pdbx_strand_id
1 'polypeptide(L)'
;MFMQVTLELLTGFWETIKTFILTLVFSIPLGLVVCFGSMSKWKPLKWLAGGRLGFLSQWMPVRWLTRTFVWIIRGTPLMLQLIIIFYGPGLMFGLPAMGRFTATIVAFSINYACYFSEIYRGGIESISRGQYEAGQVLGMTKSQIFFKVVLLQVIKRIKAPMSNEVITLVKDTSLARIIGIYEIIWSGEQFIKKGLIWPLFYTGAFYLIFSGLLTILFGKLEKKLSYFRG
;
A
#
# COMPACT_ATOMS: atom_id res chain seq x y z
N MET A 1 -1.17 -31.61 -22.93
CA MET A 1 -2.22 -30.70 -22.44
C MET A 1 -1.91 -30.12 -21.05
N PHE A 2 -1.74 -30.94 -19.98
CA PHE A 2 -1.45 -30.42 -18.63
C PHE A 2 -0.19 -29.55 -18.59
N MET A 3 0.94 -30.03 -19.15
CA MET A 3 2.20 -29.27 -19.20
C MET A 3 2.07 -27.91 -19.90
N GLN A 4 1.34 -27.85 -21.03
CA GLN A 4 1.10 -26.59 -21.75
C GLN A 4 0.29 -25.59 -20.90
N VAL A 5 -0.78 -26.07 -20.25
CA VAL A 5 -1.59 -25.25 -19.33
C VAL A 5 -0.71 -24.71 -18.22
N THR A 6 0.13 -25.55 -17.58
CA THR A 6 1.01 -25.13 -16.50
C THR A 6 2.00 -24.07 -16.96
N LEU A 7 2.60 -24.20 -18.15
CA LEU A 7 3.54 -23.20 -18.70
C LEU A 7 2.85 -21.86 -19.00
N GLU A 8 1.66 -21.88 -19.59
CA GLU A 8 0.88 -20.65 -19.85
C GLU A 8 0.47 -19.97 -18.55
N LEU A 9 0.04 -20.73 -17.53
CA LEU A 9 -0.29 -20.17 -16.22
C LEU A 9 0.95 -19.63 -15.48
N LEU A 10 2.10 -20.26 -15.58
CA LEU A 10 3.36 -19.75 -15.02
C LEU A 10 3.78 -18.42 -15.66
N THR A 11 3.56 -18.27 -16.96
CA THR A 11 3.83 -16.99 -17.66
C THR A 11 2.93 -15.87 -17.11
N GLY A 12 1.62 -16.13 -16.98
CA GLY A 12 0.69 -15.17 -16.35
C GLY A 12 1.01 -14.92 -14.88
N PHE A 13 1.44 -15.95 -14.15
CA PHE A 13 1.84 -15.82 -12.74
C PHE A 13 3.08 -14.94 -12.58
N TRP A 14 4.00 -14.96 -13.53
CA TRP A 14 5.15 -14.06 -13.56
C TRP A 14 4.74 -12.59 -13.64
N GLU A 15 3.73 -12.26 -14.46
CA GLU A 15 3.16 -10.90 -14.50
C GLU A 15 2.52 -10.50 -13.15
N THR A 16 1.82 -11.44 -12.51
CA THR A 16 1.28 -11.27 -11.15
C THR A 16 2.39 -10.95 -10.15
N ILE A 17 3.47 -11.73 -10.14
CA ILE A 17 4.63 -11.51 -9.24
C ILE A 17 5.31 -10.17 -9.51
N LYS A 18 5.55 -9.79 -10.77
CA LYS A 18 6.15 -8.51 -11.12
C LYS A 18 5.31 -7.34 -10.61
N THR A 19 4.00 -7.38 -10.85
CA THR A 19 3.07 -6.36 -10.36
C THR A 19 3.10 -6.27 -8.84
N PHE A 20 3.04 -7.41 -8.15
CA PHE A 20 3.11 -7.50 -6.69
C PHE A 20 4.39 -6.87 -6.13
N ILE A 21 5.55 -7.31 -6.61
CA ILE A 21 6.85 -6.84 -6.09
C ILE A 21 7.04 -5.34 -6.36
N LEU A 22 6.79 -4.87 -7.58
CA LEU A 22 6.99 -3.46 -7.92
C LEU A 22 6.02 -2.56 -7.15
N THR A 23 4.78 -2.99 -6.98
CA THR A 23 3.84 -2.26 -6.12
C THR A 23 4.39 -2.11 -4.71
N LEU A 24 4.91 -3.16 -4.07
CA LEU A 24 5.49 -3.07 -2.73
C LEU A 24 6.72 -2.16 -2.70
N VAL A 25 7.63 -2.29 -3.68
CA VAL A 25 8.85 -1.48 -3.75
C VAL A 25 8.53 0.01 -3.79
N PHE A 26 7.48 0.42 -4.51
CA PHE A 26 7.10 1.84 -4.59
C PHE A 26 6.14 2.28 -3.49
N SER A 27 5.16 1.45 -3.12
CA SER A 27 4.13 1.85 -2.16
C SER A 27 4.63 1.95 -0.71
N ILE A 28 5.59 1.11 -0.30
CA ILE A 28 6.14 1.14 1.07
C ILE A 28 6.84 2.48 1.36
N PRO A 29 7.81 2.97 0.55
CA PRO A 29 8.43 4.28 0.79
C PRO A 29 7.48 5.45 0.54
N LEU A 30 6.63 5.37 -0.50
CA LEU A 30 5.63 6.41 -0.77
C LEU A 30 4.63 6.52 0.38
N GLY A 31 4.22 5.41 0.98
CA GLY A 31 3.37 5.38 2.16
C GLY A 31 3.97 6.11 3.36
N LEU A 32 5.30 6.04 3.57
CA LEU A 32 5.97 6.83 4.60
C LEU A 32 5.91 8.33 4.30
N VAL A 33 6.13 8.74 3.05
CA VAL A 33 6.01 10.15 2.63
C VAL A 33 4.59 10.67 2.89
N VAL A 34 3.57 9.92 2.47
CA VAL A 34 2.16 10.25 2.70
C VAL A 34 1.83 10.29 4.20
N CYS A 35 2.34 9.34 5.00
CA CYS A 35 2.18 9.33 6.45
C CYS A 35 2.72 10.62 7.09
N PHE A 36 3.96 11.01 6.78
CA PHE A 36 4.55 12.24 7.32
C PHE A 36 3.80 13.48 6.86
N GLY A 37 3.32 13.52 5.61
CA GLY A 37 2.42 14.58 5.12
C GLY A 37 1.15 14.69 5.95
N SER A 38 0.49 13.56 6.23
CA SER A 38 -0.74 13.49 7.03
C SER A 38 -0.55 13.88 8.50
N MET A 39 0.68 13.79 9.02
CA MET A 39 1.08 14.16 10.38
C MET A 39 1.74 15.54 10.45
N SER A 40 1.90 16.24 9.33
CA SER A 40 2.57 17.55 9.27
C SER A 40 1.91 18.57 10.22
N LYS A 41 2.75 19.28 10.95
CA LYS A 41 2.36 20.37 11.84
C LYS A 41 2.72 21.76 11.27
N TRP A 42 3.07 21.80 9.99
CA TRP A 42 3.44 23.06 9.32
C TRP A 42 2.24 24.00 9.23
N LYS A 43 2.41 25.21 9.78
CA LYS A 43 1.41 26.28 9.88
C LYS A 43 1.95 27.54 9.23
N PRO A 44 1.80 27.72 7.92
CA PRO A 44 2.38 28.85 7.19
C PRO A 44 1.83 30.21 7.62
N LEU A 45 0.59 30.27 8.13
CA LEU A 45 -0.11 31.48 8.53
C LEU A 45 -0.10 31.75 10.05
N LYS A 46 0.88 31.17 10.77
CA LYS A 46 0.97 31.30 12.24
C LYS A 46 1.08 32.78 12.68
N TRP A 47 1.64 33.63 11.85
CA TRP A 47 1.78 35.09 12.12
C TRP A 47 0.44 35.83 12.20
N LEU A 48 -0.66 35.30 11.67
CA LEU A 48 -2.01 35.87 11.75
C LEU A 48 -2.70 35.65 13.11
N ALA A 49 -2.05 35.02 14.08
CA ALA A 49 -2.66 34.60 15.35
C ALA A 49 -3.25 35.74 16.18
N GLY A 50 -2.75 36.98 16.03
CA GLY A 50 -3.22 38.17 16.79
C GLY A 50 -4.29 39.00 16.09
N GLY A 51 -4.80 38.63 14.91
CA GLY A 51 -5.72 39.45 14.12
C GLY A 51 -7.11 38.85 13.91
N ARG A 52 -7.99 39.59 13.19
CA ARG A 52 -9.35 39.12 12.81
C ARG A 52 -9.35 37.76 12.06
N LEU A 53 -8.24 37.41 11.42
CA LEU A 53 -8.04 36.16 10.69
C LEU A 53 -7.29 35.09 11.51
N GLY A 54 -7.29 35.20 12.83
CA GLY A 54 -6.60 34.30 13.76
C GLY A 54 -6.97 32.83 13.59
N PHE A 55 -8.16 32.51 13.09
CA PHE A 55 -8.56 31.11 12.78
C PHE A 55 -7.68 30.47 11.70
N LEU A 56 -7.16 31.26 10.74
CA LEU A 56 -6.25 30.75 9.70
C LEU A 56 -4.86 30.38 10.24
N SER A 57 -4.48 30.91 11.41
CA SER A 57 -3.18 30.62 12.04
C SER A 57 -3.03 29.14 12.42
N GLN A 58 -4.14 28.44 12.60
CA GLN A 58 -4.17 27.01 12.93
C GLN A 58 -4.22 26.11 11.69
N TRP A 59 -4.35 26.69 10.50
CA TRP A 59 -4.47 25.92 9.27
C TRP A 59 -3.16 25.18 8.94
N MET A 60 -3.27 23.90 8.65
CA MET A 60 -2.18 22.99 8.29
C MET A 60 -2.43 22.44 6.88
N PRO A 61 -2.07 23.19 5.82
CA PRO A 61 -2.45 22.85 4.44
C PRO A 61 -1.92 21.49 3.98
N VAL A 62 -0.68 21.15 4.29
CA VAL A 62 -0.08 19.87 3.93
C VAL A 62 -0.86 18.72 4.56
N ARG A 63 -1.16 18.81 5.86
CA ARG A 63 -1.94 17.81 6.58
C ARG A 63 -3.34 17.66 5.99
N TRP A 64 -4.02 18.79 5.74
CA TRP A 64 -5.36 18.78 5.18
C TRP A 64 -5.39 18.15 3.79
N LEU A 65 -4.51 18.60 2.88
CA LEU A 65 -4.40 18.09 1.52
C LEU A 65 -4.10 16.57 1.50
N THR A 66 -3.11 16.15 2.29
CA THR A 66 -2.71 14.74 2.34
C THR A 66 -3.83 13.87 2.91
N ARG A 67 -4.51 14.30 3.98
CA ARG A 67 -5.64 13.53 4.55
C ARG A 67 -6.82 13.44 3.61
N THR A 68 -7.15 14.53 2.91
CA THR A 68 -8.20 14.52 1.89
C THR A 68 -7.85 13.58 0.74
N PHE A 69 -6.60 13.62 0.28
CA PHE A 69 -6.11 12.70 -0.75
C PHE A 69 -6.23 11.23 -0.30
N VAL A 70 -5.73 10.90 0.89
CA VAL A 70 -5.84 9.54 1.45
C VAL A 70 -7.30 9.10 1.59
N TRP A 71 -8.18 10.00 2.04
CA TRP A 71 -9.60 9.73 2.16
C TRP A 71 -10.25 9.41 0.81
N ILE A 72 -9.95 10.20 -0.25
CA ILE A 72 -10.46 9.95 -1.61
C ILE A 72 -9.96 8.60 -2.13
N ILE A 73 -8.65 8.35 -2.05
CA ILE A 73 -8.06 7.13 -2.59
C ILE A 73 -8.57 5.88 -1.88
N ARG A 74 -8.69 5.90 -0.55
CA ARG A 74 -9.20 4.76 0.22
C ARG A 74 -10.73 4.62 0.14
N GLY A 75 -11.44 5.69 -0.21
CA GLY A 75 -12.89 5.70 -0.38
C GLY A 75 -13.37 5.32 -1.78
N THR A 76 -12.45 5.09 -2.73
CA THR A 76 -12.78 4.72 -4.11
C THR A 76 -12.18 3.36 -4.48
N PRO A 77 -12.86 2.56 -5.35
CA PRO A 77 -12.35 1.25 -5.76
C PRO A 77 -11.02 1.36 -6.52
N LEU A 78 -10.05 0.48 -6.22
CA LEU A 78 -8.78 0.40 -6.95
C LEU A 78 -8.99 0.20 -8.47
N MET A 79 -9.98 -0.60 -8.84
CA MET A 79 -10.37 -0.80 -10.24
C MET A 79 -10.70 0.52 -10.96
N LEU A 80 -11.48 1.40 -10.31
CA LEU A 80 -11.84 2.71 -10.86
C LEU A 80 -10.60 3.59 -11.02
N GLN A 81 -9.72 3.60 -10.02
CA GLN A 81 -8.47 4.37 -10.05
C GLN A 81 -7.57 3.91 -11.20
N LEU A 82 -7.47 2.59 -11.42
CA LEU A 82 -6.72 2.01 -12.52
C LEU A 82 -7.24 2.47 -13.89
N ILE A 83 -8.55 2.45 -14.09
CA ILE A 83 -9.20 2.92 -15.31
C ILE A 83 -8.94 4.42 -15.52
N ILE A 84 -9.09 5.24 -14.49
CA ILE A 84 -8.86 6.69 -14.56
C ILE A 84 -7.39 6.99 -14.89
N ILE A 85 -6.43 6.33 -14.25
CA ILE A 85 -5.00 6.56 -14.48
C ILE A 85 -4.60 6.14 -15.89
N PHE A 86 -5.18 5.06 -16.41
CA PHE A 86 -4.84 4.57 -17.74
C PHE A 86 -5.49 5.39 -18.86
N TYR A 87 -6.78 5.66 -18.79
CA TYR A 87 -7.52 6.35 -19.87
C TYR A 87 -7.61 7.87 -19.68
N GLY A 88 -7.63 8.34 -18.42
CA GLY A 88 -7.89 9.75 -18.09
C GLY A 88 -6.92 10.73 -18.77
N PRO A 89 -5.60 10.55 -18.70
CA PRO A 89 -4.66 11.48 -19.32
C PRO A 89 -4.87 11.66 -20.82
N GLY A 90 -5.15 10.57 -21.54
CA GLY A 90 -5.43 10.63 -22.98
C GLY A 90 -6.75 11.30 -23.30
N LEU A 91 -7.83 10.90 -22.62
CA LEU A 91 -9.19 11.38 -22.94
C LEU A 91 -9.45 12.82 -22.45
N MET A 92 -8.87 13.22 -21.31
CA MET A 92 -9.13 14.54 -20.72
C MET A 92 -8.16 15.62 -21.20
N PHE A 93 -6.93 15.26 -21.50
CA PHE A 93 -5.85 16.23 -21.78
C PHE A 93 -5.15 16.00 -23.11
N GLY A 94 -5.53 15.00 -23.91
CA GLY A 94 -4.89 14.66 -25.17
C GLY A 94 -3.42 14.19 -25.02
N LEU A 95 -3.04 13.77 -23.82
CA LEU A 95 -1.68 13.29 -23.54
C LEU A 95 -1.45 11.89 -24.16
N PRO A 96 -0.22 11.54 -24.52
CA PRO A 96 0.08 10.20 -25.01
C PRO A 96 -0.31 9.15 -23.96
N ALA A 97 -0.89 8.03 -24.44
CA ALA A 97 -1.31 6.95 -23.57
C ALA A 97 -0.13 6.36 -22.79
N MET A 98 -0.29 6.25 -21.49
CA MET A 98 0.67 5.55 -20.63
C MET A 98 0.66 4.05 -20.95
N GLY A 99 1.84 3.40 -20.93
CA GLY A 99 1.91 1.94 -21.07
C GLY A 99 1.06 1.24 -20.00
N ARG A 100 0.33 0.19 -20.38
CA ARG A 100 -0.58 -0.56 -19.47
C ARG A 100 0.10 -0.96 -18.17
N PHE A 101 1.30 -1.55 -18.27
CA PHE A 101 2.04 -2.00 -17.08
C PHE A 101 2.45 -0.82 -16.19
N THR A 102 2.92 0.27 -16.76
CA THR A 102 3.26 1.50 -16.01
C THR A 102 2.04 2.08 -15.31
N ALA A 103 0.89 2.18 -16.00
CA ALA A 103 -0.36 2.65 -15.41
C ALA A 103 -0.80 1.77 -14.23
N THR A 104 -0.65 0.44 -14.37
CA THR A 104 -0.91 -0.51 -13.29
C THR A 104 -0.02 -0.23 -12.08
N ILE A 105 1.29 -0.13 -12.26
CA ILE A 105 2.22 0.10 -11.15
C ILE A 105 1.94 1.45 -10.48
N VAL A 106 1.65 2.50 -11.24
CA VAL A 106 1.30 3.83 -10.69
C VAL A 106 0.02 3.77 -9.87
N ALA A 107 -1.07 3.19 -10.42
CA ALA A 107 -2.36 3.09 -9.73
C ALA A 107 -2.24 2.29 -8.42
N PHE A 108 -1.63 1.12 -8.49
CA PHE A 108 -1.45 0.24 -7.34
C PHE A 108 -0.53 0.87 -6.29
N SER A 109 0.57 1.50 -6.72
CA SER A 109 1.50 2.14 -5.79
C SER A 109 0.86 3.31 -5.04
N ILE A 110 0.06 4.14 -5.70
CA ILE A 110 -0.68 5.24 -5.07
C ILE A 110 -1.71 4.69 -4.08
N ASN A 111 -2.50 3.71 -4.50
CA ASN A 111 -3.54 3.11 -3.66
C ASN A 111 -2.92 2.49 -2.40
N TYR A 112 -1.97 1.57 -2.55
CA TYR A 112 -1.33 0.88 -1.43
C TYR A 112 -0.49 1.82 -0.55
N ALA A 113 0.11 2.88 -1.12
CA ALA A 113 0.77 3.91 -0.32
C ALA A 113 -0.19 4.60 0.64
N CYS A 114 -1.43 4.87 0.22
CA CYS A 114 -2.46 5.43 1.10
C CYS A 114 -2.86 4.46 2.22
N TYR A 115 -3.00 3.16 1.93
CA TYR A 115 -3.27 2.16 2.97
C TYR A 115 -2.10 2.03 3.96
N PHE A 116 -0.88 1.90 3.46
CA PHE A 116 0.32 1.82 4.32
C PHE A 116 0.52 3.09 5.14
N SER A 117 0.22 4.27 4.59
CA SER A 117 0.34 5.53 5.32
C SER A 117 -0.53 5.57 6.57
N GLU A 118 -1.75 5.04 6.51
CA GLU A 118 -2.66 4.97 7.64
C GLU A 118 -2.21 3.94 8.68
N ILE A 119 -1.65 2.81 8.23
CA ILE A 119 -1.06 1.80 9.12
C ILE A 119 0.12 2.41 9.87
N TYR A 120 1.03 3.12 9.17
CA TYR A 120 2.16 3.79 9.79
C TYR A 120 1.71 4.87 10.79
N ARG A 121 0.75 5.72 10.37
CA ARG A 121 0.20 6.76 11.23
C ARG A 121 -0.44 6.17 12.48
N GLY A 122 -1.30 5.17 12.33
CA GLY A 122 -1.93 4.48 13.45
C GLY A 122 -0.92 3.84 14.39
N GLY A 123 0.14 3.21 13.85
CA GLY A 123 1.23 2.66 14.63
C GLY A 123 1.96 3.74 15.46
N ILE A 124 2.31 4.88 14.85
CA ILE A 124 3.00 5.98 15.53
C ILE A 124 2.09 6.63 16.60
N GLU A 125 0.84 6.94 16.25
CA GLU A 125 -0.12 7.58 17.16
C GLU A 125 -0.52 6.68 18.34
N SER A 126 -0.38 5.36 18.21
CA SER A 126 -0.68 4.40 19.27
C SER A 126 0.35 4.34 20.40
N ILE A 127 1.55 4.92 20.20
CA ILE A 127 2.57 4.94 21.24
C ILE A 127 2.21 5.97 22.32
N SER A 128 2.20 5.54 23.57
CA SER A 128 1.83 6.42 24.68
C SER A 128 2.81 7.58 24.84
N ARG A 129 2.30 8.76 25.23
CA ARG A 129 3.12 9.94 25.51
C ARG A 129 4.18 9.70 26.59
N GLY A 130 3.86 8.86 27.58
CA GLY A 130 4.81 8.47 28.64
C GLY A 130 6.11 7.88 28.11
N GLN A 131 6.12 7.22 26.94
CA GLN A 131 7.37 6.73 26.33
C GLN A 131 8.29 7.88 25.87
N TYR A 132 7.69 8.95 25.37
CA TYR A 132 8.43 10.16 24.99
C TYR A 132 8.92 10.93 26.21
N GLU A 133 8.08 11.07 27.22
CA GLU A 133 8.39 11.77 28.48
C GLU A 133 9.51 11.02 29.27
N ALA A 134 9.41 9.70 29.38
CA ALA A 134 10.44 8.89 29.99
C ALA A 134 11.81 9.05 29.28
N GLY A 135 11.82 9.04 27.95
CA GLY A 135 13.05 9.29 27.19
C GLY A 135 13.62 10.70 27.43
N GLN A 136 12.77 11.73 27.59
CA GLN A 136 13.21 13.09 27.91
C GLN A 136 13.83 13.19 29.32
N VAL A 137 13.22 12.53 30.31
CA VAL A 137 13.75 12.48 31.67
C VAL A 137 15.14 11.81 31.70
N LEU A 138 15.39 10.82 30.86
CA LEU A 138 16.70 10.19 30.68
C LEU A 138 17.68 11.03 29.83
N GLY A 139 17.35 12.28 29.50
CA GLY A 139 18.23 13.16 28.73
C GLY A 139 18.38 12.80 27.24
N MET A 140 17.51 11.91 26.71
CA MET A 140 17.59 11.49 25.31
C MET A 140 17.09 12.60 24.37
N THR A 141 17.77 12.80 23.26
CA THR A 141 17.29 13.68 22.19
C THR A 141 16.02 13.11 21.52
N LYS A 142 15.21 13.97 20.89
CA LYS A 142 13.99 13.52 20.16
C LYS A 142 14.28 12.43 19.14
N SER A 143 15.41 12.51 18.44
CA SER A 143 15.85 11.50 17.49
C SER A 143 16.18 10.18 18.18
N GLN A 144 16.91 10.22 19.29
CA GLN A 144 17.22 9.01 20.07
C GLN A 144 15.97 8.34 20.61
N ILE A 145 15.01 9.11 21.13
CA ILE A 145 13.72 8.58 21.59
C ILE A 145 13.00 7.91 20.42
N PHE A 146 12.93 8.57 19.25
CA PHE A 146 12.24 8.01 18.10
C PHE A 146 12.90 6.70 17.64
N PHE A 147 14.19 6.69 17.36
CA PHE A 147 14.86 5.52 16.78
C PHE A 147 15.09 4.37 17.76
N LYS A 148 15.38 4.67 19.04
CA LYS A 148 15.73 3.64 20.03
C LYS A 148 14.52 3.12 20.83
N VAL A 149 13.45 3.92 20.96
CA VAL A 149 12.30 3.57 21.80
C VAL A 149 11.03 3.41 20.97
N VAL A 150 10.64 4.45 20.23
CA VAL A 150 9.35 4.51 19.54
C VAL A 150 9.30 3.61 18.32
N LEU A 151 10.31 3.70 17.44
CA LEU A 151 10.29 2.98 16.15
C LEU A 151 10.16 1.46 16.32
N LEU A 152 10.87 0.87 17.29
CA LEU A 152 10.78 -0.57 17.56
C LEU A 152 9.39 -1.00 18.01
N GLN A 153 8.72 -0.15 18.82
CA GLN A 153 7.35 -0.39 19.25
C GLN A 153 6.36 -0.21 18.08
N VAL A 154 6.57 0.79 17.22
CA VAL A 154 5.76 1.01 16.01
C VAL A 154 5.85 -0.19 15.08
N ILE A 155 7.07 -0.66 14.74
CA ILE A 155 7.28 -1.84 13.87
C ILE A 155 6.51 -3.04 14.42
N LYS A 156 6.54 -3.24 15.73
CA LYS A 156 5.82 -4.33 16.39
C LYS A 156 4.30 -4.22 16.24
N ARG A 157 3.74 -3.00 16.30
CA ARG A 157 2.30 -2.76 16.20
C ARG A 157 1.77 -2.82 14.76
N ILE A 158 2.57 -2.38 13.79
CA ILE A 158 2.14 -2.34 12.40
C ILE A 158 2.33 -3.67 11.66
N LYS A 159 3.10 -4.63 12.20
CA LYS A 159 3.43 -5.88 11.49
C LYS A 159 2.19 -6.64 11.01
N ALA A 160 1.20 -6.87 11.87
CA ALA A 160 0.01 -7.62 11.53
C ALA A 160 -0.86 -6.91 10.47
N PRO A 161 -1.24 -5.61 10.61
CA PRO A 161 -1.95 -4.91 9.56
C PRO A 161 -1.14 -4.80 8.25
N MET A 162 0.19 -4.61 8.30
CA MET A 162 1.03 -4.62 7.10
C MET A 162 1.00 -5.99 6.40
N SER A 163 1.12 -7.08 7.16
CA SER A 163 1.04 -8.45 6.61
C SER A 163 -0.29 -8.69 5.90
N ASN A 164 -1.41 -8.25 6.49
CA ASN A 164 -2.74 -8.41 5.90
C ASN A 164 -2.86 -7.65 4.57
N GLU A 165 -2.38 -6.39 4.50
CA GLU A 165 -2.42 -5.61 3.26
C GLU A 165 -1.52 -6.22 2.18
N VAL A 166 -0.34 -6.73 2.54
CA VAL A 166 0.55 -7.41 1.58
C VAL A 166 -0.11 -8.68 1.02
N ILE A 167 -0.79 -9.47 1.85
CA ILE A 167 -1.52 -10.66 1.38
C ILE A 167 -2.73 -10.26 0.51
N THR A 168 -3.41 -9.17 0.83
CA THR A 168 -4.52 -8.64 0.03
C THR A 168 -4.03 -8.20 -1.35
N LEU A 169 -2.87 -7.55 -1.44
CA LEU A 169 -2.26 -7.15 -2.71
C LEU A 169 -2.10 -8.31 -3.69
N VAL A 170 -1.76 -9.51 -3.21
CA VAL A 170 -1.67 -10.71 -4.09
C VAL A 170 -2.95 -10.91 -4.89
N LYS A 171 -4.10 -10.79 -4.24
CA LYS A 171 -5.42 -10.95 -4.90
C LYS A 171 -5.76 -9.78 -5.80
N ASP A 172 -5.43 -8.57 -5.35
CA ASP A 172 -5.73 -7.35 -6.09
C ASP A 172 -4.95 -7.23 -7.41
N THR A 173 -3.78 -7.90 -7.54
CA THR A 173 -3.03 -7.93 -8.81
C THR A 173 -3.89 -8.40 -9.98
N SER A 174 -4.91 -9.23 -9.73
CA SER A 174 -5.86 -9.68 -10.74
C SER A 174 -6.68 -8.56 -11.40
N LEU A 175 -6.83 -7.40 -10.75
CA LEU A 175 -7.53 -6.24 -11.31
C LEU A 175 -6.80 -5.64 -12.52
N ALA A 176 -5.49 -5.89 -12.66
CA ALA A 176 -4.69 -5.39 -13.77
C ALA A 176 -5.18 -5.90 -15.15
N ARG A 177 -5.91 -7.02 -15.20
CA ARG A 177 -6.51 -7.56 -16.43
C ARG A 177 -7.53 -6.60 -17.08
N ILE A 178 -8.16 -5.71 -16.31
CA ILE A 178 -9.18 -4.76 -16.81
C ILE A 178 -8.62 -3.83 -17.87
N ILE A 179 -7.35 -3.46 -17.75
CA ILE A 179 -6.64 -2.65 -18.76
C ILE A 179 -5.76 -3.50 -19.68
N GLY A 180 -5.95 -4.83 -19.68
CA GLY A 180 -5.29 -5.75 -20.60
C GLY A 180 -3.87 -6.16 -20.20
N ILE A 181 -3.60 -6.31 -18.92
CA ILE A 181 -2.42 -7.03 -18.41
C ILE A 181 -2.74 -8.52 -18.39
N TYR A 182 -1.87 -9.31 -18.99
CA TYR A 182 -2.05 -10.75 -19.15
C TYR A 182 -1.51 -11.51 -17.93
N GLU A 183 -2.19 -11.30 -16.78
CA GLU A 183 -1.88 -11.97 -15.53
C GLU A 183 -2.48 -13.40 -15.48
N ILE A 184 -2.30 -14.12 -14.38
CA ILE A 184 -2.63 -15.54 -14.29
C ILE A 184 -4.12 -15.86 -14.50
N ILE A 185 -5.06 -15.02 -14.04
CA ILE A 185 -6.50 -15.28 -14.26
C ILE A 185 -6.82 -15.11 -15.74
N TRP A 186 -6.27 -14.07 -16.40
CA TRP A 186 -6.42 -13.91 -17.83
C TRP A 186 -5.92 -15.14 -18.60
N SER A 187 -4.75 -15.67 -18.21
CA SER A 187 -4.21 -16.90 -18.80
C SER A 187 -5.16 -18.09 -18.62
N GLY A 188 -5.75 -18.24 -17.43
CA GLY A 188 -6.76 -19.27 -17.14
C GLY A 188 -8.04 -19.12 -17.97
N GLU A 189 -8.51 -17.88 -18.16
CA GLU A 189 -9.72 -17.57 -18.96
C GLU A 189 -9.57 -17.93 -20.44
N GLN A 190 -8.35 -17.93 -21.00
CA GLN A 190 -8.15 -18.36 -22.39
C GLN A 190 -8.51 -19.82 -22.61
N PHE A 191 -8.38 -20.66 -21.58
CA PHE A 191 -8.77 -22.09 -21.65
C PHE A 191 -10.29 -22.28 -21.60
N ILE A 192 -11.03 -21.37 -20.96
CA ILE A 192 -12.51 -21.40 -21.00
C ILE A 192 -13.00 -21.29 -22.43
N LYS A 193 -12.39 -20.41 -23.27
CA LYS A 193 -12.71 -20.28 -24.70
C LYS A 193 -12.44 -21.56 -25.49
N LYS A 194 -11.58 -22.45 -24.96
CA LYS A 194 -11.29 -23.78 -25.52
C LYS A 194 -12.15 -24.90 -24.89
N GLY A 195 -13.18 -24.53 -24.08
CA GLY A 195 -14.06 -25.50 -23.40
C GLY A 195 -13.48 -26.15 -22.16
N LEU A 196 -12.38 -25.63 -21.58
CA LEU A 196 -11.71 -26.19 -20.42
C LEU A 196 -11.86 -25.29 -19.21
N ILE A 197 -12.58 -25.73 -18.19
CA ILE A 197 -12.80 -24.98 -16.93
C ILE A 197 -11.74 -25.25 -15.86
N TRP A 198 -11.16 -26.45 -15.83
CA TRP A 198 -10.23 -26.87 -14.79
C TRP A 198 -8.97 -25.99 -14.66
N PRO A 199 -8.40 -25.35 -15.71
CA PRO A 199 -7.29 -24.43 -15.57
C PRO A 199 -7.63 -23.20 -14.71
N LEU A 200 -8.88 -22.77 -14.68
CA LEU A 200 -9.30 -21.68 -13.81
C LEU A 200 -9.25 -22.07 -12.32
N PHE A 201 -9.67 -23.28 -11.96
CA PHE A 201 -9.47 -23.80 -10.60
C PHE A 201 -7.98 -23.95 -10.26
N TYR A 202 -7.16 -24.29 -11.25
CA TYR A 202 -5.72 -24.42 -11.08
C TYR A 202 -5.05 -23.04 -10.85
N THR A 203 -5.55 -21.92 -11.42
CA THR A 203 -5.10 -20.58 -11.05
C THR A 203 -5.35 -20.28 -9.58
N GLY A 204 -6.48 -20.74 -9.03
CA GLY A 204 -6.77 -20.65 -7.60
C GLY A 204 -5.71 -21.31 -6.71
N ALA A 205 -5.16 -22.46 -7.15
CA ALA A 205 -4.08 -23.11 -6.42
C ALA A 205 -2.80 -22.24 -6.37
N PHE A 206 -2.44 -21.55 -7.45
CA PHE A 206 -1.31 -20.60 -7.44
C PHE A 206 -1.52 -19.48 -6.43
N TYR A 207 -2.71 -18.87 -6.39
CA TYR A 207 -3.03 -17.82 -5.40
C TYR A 207 -2.98 -18.35 -3.96
N LEU A 208 -3.52 -19.56 -3.72
CA LEU A 208 -3.50 -20.18 -2.38
C LEU A 208 -2.07 -20.49 -1.92
N ILE A 209 -1.24 -21.06 -2.82
CA ILE A 209 0.16 -21.35 -2.50
C ILE A 209 0.91 -20.06 -2.21
N PHE A 210 0.78 -19.04 -3.06
CA PHE A 210 1.49 -17.77 -2.87
C PHE A 210 1.06 -17.06 -1.59
N SER A 211 -0.25 -16.90 -1.36
CA SER A 211 -0.78 -16.30 -0.13
C SER A 211 -0.42 -17.13 1.10
N GLY A 212 -0.43 -18.46 1.01
CA GLY A 212 -0.03 -19.37 2.08
C GLY A 212 1.45 -19.22 2.45
N LEU A 213 2.34 -19.14 1.46
CA LEU A 213 3.77 -18.89 1.69
C LEU A 213 4.01 -17.56 2.38
N LEU A 214 3.33 -16.50 1.95
CA LEU A 214 3.41 -15.20 2.61
C LEU A 214 2.88 -15.25 4.04
N THR A 215 1.76 -15.93 4.27
CA THR A 215 1.18 -16.10 5.61
C THR A 215 2.16 -16.82 6.55
N ILE A 216 2.81 -17.89 6.09
CA ILE A 216 3.83 -18.59 6.87
C ILE A 216 5.04 -17.69 7.15
N LEU A 217 5.51 -16.95 6.13
CA LEU A 217 6.63 -16.03 6.26
C LEU A 217 6.34 -14.94 7.30
N PHE A 218 5.19 -14.26 7.17
CA PHE A 218 4.79 -13.22 8.12
C PHE A 218 4.53 -13.78 9.51
N GLY A 219 3.92 -14.96 9.64
CA GLY A 219 3.74 -15.62 10.93
C GLY A 219 5.06 -15.92 11.65
N LYS A 220 6.10 -16.33 10.91
CA LYS A 220 7.46 -16.48 11.46
C LYS A 220 8.08 -15.14 11.90
N LEU A 221 7.92 -14.09 11.09
CA LEU A 221 8.40 -12.73 11.44
C LEU A 221 7.66 -12.19 12.65
N GLU A 222 6.36 -12.41 12.76
CA GLU A 222 5.56 -12.01 13.92
C GLU A 222 6.03 -12.71 15.21
N LYS A 223 6.26 -14.01 15.15
CA LYS A 223 6.80 -14.77 16.29
C LYS A 223 8.18 -14.26 16.72
N LYS A 224 9.08 -14.00 15.77
CA LYS A 224 10.41 -13.46 16.05
C LYS A 224 10.39 -12.09 16.72
N LEU A 225 9.38 -11.25 16.41
CA LEU A 225 9.22 -9.92 16.97
C LEU A 225 8.34 -9.89 18.25
N SER A 226 7.84 -11.05 18.71
CA SER A 226 6.91 -11.12 19.85
C SER A 226 7.57 -11.21 21.23
N TYR A 227 8.90 -11.31 21.32
CA TYR A 227 9.63 -11.50 22.58
C TYR A 227 9.56 -10.30 23.55
N PHE A 228 9.16 -9.12 23.10
CA PHE A 228 8.80 -8.01 23.98
C PHE A 228 7.28 -8.00 24.20
N ARG A 229 6.82 -8.61 25.29
CA ARG A 229 5.45 -8.42 25.78
C ARG A 229 5.42 -7.11 26.58
N GLY A 230 4.83 -6.09 26.02
CA GLY A 230 4.42 -4.86 26.69
C GLY A 230 2.95 -4.67 26.46
#